data_25cfe4d25b1c7f97256e250584e0c94d
#
_entry.id   25cfe4d25b1c7f97256e250584e0c94d
#
_cell.length_a   1.000
_cell.length_b   1.000
_cell.length_c   1.000
_cell.angle_alpha   90.00
_cell.angle_beta   90.00
_cell.angle_gamma   90.00
#
_symmetry.space_group_name_H-M   'P 1'
#
loop_
_entity.id
_entity.type
_entity.pdbx_description
1 polymer ?
#
loop_
_entity_poly.entity_id
_entity_poly.type
_entity_poly.pdbx_seq_one_letter_code
_entity_poly.pdbx_strand_id
1 'polypeptide(L)'
;MPHIFCIANQKGGVGKTTTTVNLAAGLARIGQRVLIIDLDPQGNATMGSGVDKRTLAHTVYDVLLEEATVAEARVHSEKAGYDVLGANRELAGAEVELVNLERRDRRLKTAIEAAAADHDFVLIDCPPSLSLLTLNGLTCAHGVIVPMQCEYFALEGLTDLVNTVKQVHANLNRELQLIGLLRVMFDPRITLQQQVSDQLKAHFGDKVFDTVIPRNVRLAEAPSYGLPGVVFDPSSKGAQAFVAFAEELVKRVRAGL
;
A
#
# COMPACT_ATOMS: atom_id res chain seq x y z
N MET A 1 -2.43 -13.78 -13.34
CA MET A 1 -2.84 -13.43 -11.95
C MET A 1 -2.29 -12.06 -11.63
N PRO A 2 -3.01 -11.23 -10.86
CA PRO A 2 -2.53 -9.91 -10.45
C PRO A 2 -1.30 -10.01 -9.54
N HIS A 3 -0.50 -8.96 -9.51
CA HIS A 3 0.54 -8.78 -8.50
C HIS A 3 -0.07 -8.09 -7.28
N ILE A 4 -0.03 -8.74 -6.12
CA ILE A 4 -0.65 -8.24 -4.88
C ILE A 4 0.46 -7.77 -3.94
N PHE A 5 0.47 -6.48 -3.60
CA PHE A 5 1.48 -5.88 -2.73
C PHE A 5 0.86 -5.14 -1.56
N CYS A 6 1.36 -5.42 -0.35
CA CYS A 6 1.08 -4.61 0.83
C CYS A 6 2.01 -3.40 0.87
N ILE A 7 1.46 -2.24 1.16
CA ILE A 7 2.21 -1.04 1.52
C ILE A 7 2.18 -0.94 3.05
N ALA A 8 3.27 -1.34 3.69
CA ALA A 8 3.30 -1.50 5.14
C ALA A 8 4.53 -0.86 5.79
N ASN A 9 4.32 -0.29 6.96
CA ASN A 9 5.34 0.15 7.89
C ASN A 9 4.67 0.39 9.25
N GLN A 10 5.31 -0.06 10.34
CA GLN A 10 4.78 0.09 11.70
C GLN A 10 4.82 1.54 12.18
N LYS A 11 5.67 2.37 11.61
CA LYS A 11 5.76 3.79 11.95
C LYS A 11 4.61 4.56 11.29
N GLY A 12 3.89 5.36 12.07
CA GLY A 12 2.90 6.31 11.56
C GLY A 12 3.55 7.47 10.80
N GLY A 13 2.82 8.06 9.85
CA GLY A 13 3.26 9.26 9.14
C GLY A 13 4.41 9.09 8.13
N VAL A 14 4.82 7.86 7.83
CA VAL A 14 5.87 7.58 6.83
C VAL A 14 5.39 7.55 5.39
N GLY A 15 4.16 7.98 5.12
CA GLY A 15 3.65 8.08 3.76
C GLY A 15 3.13 6.77 3.15
N LYS A 16 2.67 5.79 3.95
CA LYS A 16 2.04 4.56 3.44
C LYS A 16 0.89 4.86 2.48
N THR A 17 -0.15 5.51 2.97
CA THR A 17 -1.33 5.88 2.20
C THR A 17 -0.99 6.77 1.00
N THR A 18 -0.10 7.76 1.19
CA THR A 18 0.39 8.60 0.07
C THR A 18 1.07 7.74 -1.00
N THR A 19 1.87 6.75 -0.59
CA THR A 19 2.51 5.82 -1.52
C THR A 19 1.47 4.95 -2.23
N THR A 20 0.50 4.39 -1.50
CA THR A 20 -0.53 3.52 -2.07
C THR A 20 -1.32 4.24 -3.15
N VAL A 21 -1.90 5.41 -2.86
CA VAL A 21 -2.76 6.13 -3.82
C VAL A 21 -1.97 6.69 -5.01
N ASN A 22 -0.74 7.17 -4.78
CA ASN A 22 0.07 7.72 -5.86
C ASN A 22 0.73 6.63 -6.73
N LEU A 23 1.13 5.51 -6.15
CA LEU A 23 1.59 4.35 -6.92
C LEU A 23 0.45 3.80 -7.79
N ALA A 24 -0.76 3.66 -7.25
CA ALA A 24 -1.92 3.22 -8.01
C ALA A 24 -2.20 4.17 -9.19
N ALA A 25 -2.21 5.49 -8.95
CA ALA A 25 -2.40 6.48 -10.02
C ALA A 25 -1.26 6.46 -11.04
N GLY A 26 -0.01 6.25 -10.60
CA GLY A 26 1.14 6.09 -11.49
C GLY A 26 1.02 4.84 -12.37
N LEU A 27 0.63 3.69 -11.78
CA LEU A 27 0.40 2.44 -12.50
C LEU A 27 -0.76 2.58 -13.51
N ALA A 28 -1.87 3.18 -13.10
CA ALA A 28 -3.01 3.45 -14.00
C ALA A 28 -2.59 4.34 -15.18
N ARG A 29 -1.80 5.38 -14.92
CA ARG A 29 -1.29 6.29 -15.95
C ARG A 29 -0.42 5.60 -17.00
N ILE A 30 0.30 4.54 -16.63
CA ILE A 30 1.10 3.73 -17.56
C ILE A 30 0.33 2.51 -18.09
N GLY A 31 -1.02 2.51 -17.98
CA GLY A 31 -1.91 1.55 -18.60
C GLY A 31 -2.11 0.25 -17.82
N GLN A 32 -1.80 0.20 -16.52
CA GLN A 32 -2.09 -0.96 -15.68
C GLN A 32 -3.48 -0.84 -15.05
N ARG A 33 -4.20 -1.96 -14.92
CA ARG A 33 -5.47 -2.05 -14.19
C ARG A 33 -5.16 -2.28 -12.71
N VAL A 34 -5.62 -1.39 -11.84
CA VAL A 34 -5.24 -1.38 -10.42
C VAL A 34 -6.46 -1.43 -9.53
N LEU A 35 -6.39 -2.24 -8.47
CA LEU A 35 -7.30 -2.21 -7.33
C LEU A 35 -6.53 -1.77 -6.09
N ILE A 36 -7.02 -0.75 -5.40
CA ILE A 36 -6.61 -0.44 -4.02
C ILE A 36 -7.55 -1.15 -3.05
N ILE A 37 -6.98 -1.72 -2.00
CA ILE A 37 -7.71 -2.22 -0.83
C ILE A 37 -7.23 -1.41 0.38
N ASP A 38 -8.15 -0.66 0.97
CA ASP A 38 -7.88 0.13 2.17
C ASP A 38 -8.15 -0.73 3.42
N LEU A 39 -7.11 -1.06 4.18
CA LEU A 39 -7.21 -1.80 5.44
C LEU A 39 -7.03 -0.91 6.67
N ASP A 40 -6.99 0.40 6.50
CA ASP A 40 -6.94 1.33 7.62
C ASP A 40 -8.37 1.82 7.97
N PRO A 41 -8.86 1.62 9.19
CA PRO A 41 -10.16 2.13 9.65
C PRO A 41 -10.34 3.64 9.48
N GLN A 42 -9.24 4.39 9.33
CA GLN A 42 -9.30 5.81 9.02
C GLN A 42 -9.82 6.09 7.61
N GLY A 43 -9.75 5.12 6.68
CA GLY A 43 -10.24 5.26 5.31
C GLY A 43 -9.54 6.38 4.53
N ASN A 44 -8.24 6.58 4.77
CA ASN A 44 -7.49 7.66 4.14
C ASN A 44 -7.13 7.35 2.68
N ALA A 45 -6.86 6.09 2.34
CA ALA A 45 -6.65 5.68 0.96
C ALA A 45 -7.94 5.83 0.15
N THR A 46 -9.08 5.50 0.74
CA THR A 46 -10.42 5.68 0.17
C THR A 46 -10.66 7.14 -0.18
N MET A 47 -10.53 8.04 0.81
CA MET A 47 -10.74 9.49 0.59
C MET A 47 -9.70 10.08 -0.37
N GLY A 48 -8.44 9.69 -0.26
CA GLY A 48 -7.35 10.15 -1.15
C GLY A 48 -7.49 9.66 -2.59
N SER A 49 -8.34 8.68 -2.83
CA SER A 49 -8.72 8.17 -4.15
C SER A 49 -9.99 8.84 -4.71
N GLY A 50 -10.56 9.83 -4.01
CA GLY A 50 -11.77 10.53 -4.44
C GLY A 50 -13.08 9.78 -4.18
N VAL A 51 -13.06 8.76 -3.35
CA VAL A 51 -14.24 7.99 -2.93
C VAL A 51 -14.66 8.46 -1.55
N ASP A 52 -15.91 8.92 -1.40
CA ASP A 52 -16.45 9.33 -0.09
C ASP A 52 -16.80 8.08 0.74
N LYS A 53 -15.97 7.78 1.74
CA LYS A 53 -16.15 6.63 2.64
C LYS A 53 -17.47 6.63 3.43
N ARG A 54 -18.17 7.77 3.48
CA ARG A 54 -19.45 7.90 4.21
C ARG A 54 -20.64 7.43 3.38
N THR A 55 -20.46 7.29 2.05
CA THR A 55 -21.53 6.94 1.11
C THR A 55 -21.38 5.54 0.52
N LEU A 56 -20.36 4.79 0.94
CA LEU A 56 -20.15 3.42 0.48
C LEU A 56 -21.28 2.52 1.00
N ALA A 57 -21.89 1.75 0.09
CA ALA A 57 -22.90 0.77 0.43
C ALA A 57 -22.27 -0.46 1.13
N HIS A 58 -21.10 -0.87 0.65
CA HIS A 58 -20.26 -1.93 1.19
C HIS A 58 -18.81 -1.48 1.24
N THR A 59 -18.07 -2.03 2.19
CA THR A 59 -16.65 -1.71 2.41
C THR A 59 -15.83 -2.99 2.55
N VAL A 60 -14.54 -2.87 2.76
CA VAL A 60 -13.69 -4.02 3.09
C VAL A 60 -14.11 -4.73 4.39
N TYR A 61 -14.82 -4.04 5.30
CA TYR A 61 -15.42 -4.63 6.49
C TYR A 61 -16.40 -5.74 6.11
N ASP A 62 -17.39 -5.44 5.25
CA ASP A 62 -18.41 -6.39 4.79
C ASP A 62 -17.75 -7.57 4.06
N VAL A 63 -16.69 -7.30 3.29
CA VAL A 63 -15.95 -8.34 2.57
C VAL A 63 -15.23 -9.29 3.53
N LEU A 64 -14.59 -8.77 4.58
CA LEU A 64 -13.92 -9.59 5.60
C LEU A 64 -14.89 -10.45 6.42
N LEU A 65 -16.11 -9.98 6.60
CA LEU A 65 -17.17 -10.73 7.29
C LEU A 65 -17.99 -11.65 6.36
N GLU A 66 -17.67 -11.66 5.04
CA GLU A 66 -18.41 -12.43 4.01
C GLU A 66 -19.85 -11.96 3.80
N GLU A 67 -20.14 -10.69 4.13
CA GLU A 67 -21.44 -10.05 3.93
C GLU A 67 -21.59 -9.44 2.54
N ALA A 68 -20.45 -9.17 1.87
CA ALA A 68 -20.38 -8.71 0.48
C ALA A 68 -19.17 -9.30 -0.24
N THR A 69 -19.27 -9.41 -1.55
CA THR A 69 -18.12 -9.76 -2.41
C THR A 69 -17.28 -8.52 -2.74
N VAL A 70 -16.03 -8.73 -3.13
CA VAL A 70 -15.18 -7.63 -3.63
C VAL A 70 -15.80 -6.94 -4.83
N ALA A 71 -16.50 -7.67 -5.70
CA ALA A 71 -17.15 -7.13 -6.89
C ALA A 71 -18.32 -6.18 -6.53
N GLU A 72 -19.05 -6.46 -5.47
CA GLU A 72 -20.15 -5.62 -4.97
C GLU A 72 -19.63 -4.40 -4.19
N ALA A 73 -18.52 -4.54 -3.48
CA ALA A 73 -17.99 -3.50 -2.60
C ALA A 73 -17.00 -2.55 -3.28
N ARG A 74 -16.38 -2.97 -4.41
CA ARG A 74 -15.43 -2.11 -5.12
C ARG A 74 -16.13 -0.97 -5.86
N VAL A 75 -15.51 0.20 -5.87
CA VAL A 75 -15.97 1.39 -6.58
C VAL A 75 -14.89 1.85 -7.54
N HIS A 76 -15.25 2.19 -8.78
CA HIS A 76 -14.32 2.81 -9.71
C HIS A 76 -14.14 4.29 -9.39
N SER A 77 -12.91 4.75 -9.23
CA SER A 77 -12.58 6.16 -9.10
C SER A 77 -12.28 6.76 -10.47
N GLU A 78 -13.26 7.39 -11.08
CA GLU A 78 -13.14 8.05 -12.38
C GLU A 78 -11.98 9.07 -12.44
N LYS A 79 -11.75 9.80 -11.35
CA LYS A 79 -10.70 10.82 -11.29
C LYS A 79 -9.32 10.21 -11.14
N ALA A 80 -9.19 9.12 -10.40
CA ALA A 80 -7.92 8.48 -10.13
C ALA A 80 -7.56 7.40 -11.17
N GLY A 81 -8.57 6.86 -11.89
CA GLY A 81 -8.40 5.89 -12.97
C GLY A 81 -8.13 4.46 -12.50
N TYR A 82 -8.60 4.09 -11.30
CA TYR A 82 -8.45 2.76 -10.72
C TYR A 82 -9.62 2.41 -9.80
N ASP A 83 -9.72 1.12 -9.44
CA ASP A 83 -10.75 0.63 -8.53
C ASP A 83 -10.30 0.71 -7.07
N VAL A 84 -11.28 0.89 -6.16
CA VAL A 84 -11.07 1.03 -4.72
C VAL A 84 -12.04 0.13 -3.98
N LEU A 85 -11.53 -0.80 -3.18
CA LEU A 85 -12.25 -1.44 -2.09
C LEU A 85 -12.00 -0.60 -0.84
N GLY A 86 -12.98 0.25 -0.52
CA GLY A 86 -12.82 1.28 0.48
C GLY A 86 -13.01 0.80 1.91
N ALA A 87 -12.57 1.63 2.85
CA ALA A 87 -12.76 1.45 4.28
C ALA A 87 -13.44 2.67 4.92
N ASN A 88 -14.10 2.41 6.03
CA ASN A 88 -14.61 3.42 6.94
C ASN A 88 -14.34 3.01 8.40
N ARG A 89 -14.90 3.74 9.37
CA ARG A 89 -14.66 3.49 10.80
C ARG A 89 -15.18 2.14 11.30
N GLU A 90 -16.14 1.55 10.62
CA GLU A 90 -16.72 0.23 10.98
C GLU A 90 -15.66 -0.86 10.91
N LEU A 91 -14.64 -0.69 10.04
CA LEU A 91 -13.52 -1.63 9.93
C LEU A 91 -12.77 -1.84 11.26
N ALA A 92 -12.81 -0.89 12.20
CA ALA A 92 -12.26 -1.11 13.54
C ALA A 92 -13.00 -2.22 14.30
N GLY A 93 -14.30 -2.41 14.04
CA GLY A 93 -15.10 -3.52 14.59
C GLY A 93 -14.67 -4.88 14.07
N ALA A 94 -14.21 -4.94 12.84
CA ALA A 94 -13.76 -6.20 12.23
C ALA A 94 -12.63 -6.88 13.03
N GLU A 95 -11.74 -6.12 13.67
CA GLU A 95 -10.67 -6.71 14.50
C GLU A 95 -11.24 -7.52 15.68
N VAL A 96 -12.36 -7.10 16.25
CA VAL A 96 -13.01 -7.81 17.36
C VAL A 96 -13.80 -9.02 16.85
N GLU A 97 -14.52 -8.85 15.76
CA GLU A 97 -15.37 -9.88 15.19
C GLU A 97 -14.58 -11.02 14.55
N LEU A 98 -13.51 -10.69 13.83
CA LEU A 98 -12.62 -11.67 13.21
C LEU A 98 -11.96 -12.61 14.22
N VAL A 99 -11.76 -12.19 15.49
CA VAL A 99 -11.08 -13.01 16.51
C VAL A 99 -11.77 -14.37 16.69
N ASN A 100 -13.10 -14.40 16.59
CA ASN A 100 -13.92 -15.59 16.83
C ASN A 100 -14.24 -16.37 15.56
N LEU A 101 -13.78 -15.91 14.40
CA LEU A 101 -14.09 -16.53 13.12
C LEU A 101 -13.01 -17.52 12.70
N GLU A 102 -13.44 -18.58 12.01
CA GLU A 102 -12.50 -19.51 11.37
C GLU A 102 -11.76 -18.81 10.22
N ARG A 103 -10.51 -19.22 10.00
CA ARG A 103 -9.63 -18.67 8.95
C ARG A 103 -9.54 -17.14 8.97
N ARG A 104 -9.61 -16.56 10.17
CA ARG A 104 -9.61 -15.10 10.39
C ARG A 104 -8.46 -14.34 9.76
N ASP A 105 -7.33 -15.03 9.51
CA ASP A 105 -6.13 -14.50 8.90
C ASP A 105 -6.11 -14.60 7.36
N ARG A 106 -7.08 -15.28 6.74
CA ARG A 106 -7.14 -15.59 5.29
C ARG A 106 -8.39 -15.11 4.60
N ARG A 107 -9.26 -14.37 5.28
CA ARG A 107 -10.55 -13.95 4.73
C ARG A 107 -10.37 -13.04 3.52
N LEU A 108 -9.46 -12.08 3.60
CA LEU A 108 -9.13 -11.23 2.47
C LEU A 108 -8.56 -12.03 1.29
N LYS A 109 -7.68 -13.01 1.56
CA LYS A 109 -7.13 -13.88 0.52
C LYS A 109 -8.23 -14.59 -0.26
N THR A 110 -9.15 -15.23 0.45
CA THR A 110 -10.28 -15.95 -0.17
C THR A 110 -11.16 -15.02 -1.01
N ALA A 111 -11.43 -13.81 -0.51
CA ALA A 111 -12.25 -12.83 -1.21
C ALA A 111 -11.57 -12.30 -2.50
N ILE A 112 -10.26 -12.07 -2.46
CA ILE A 112 -9.50 -11.56 -3.60
C ILE A 112 -9.32 -12.62 -4.69
N GLU A 113 -9.10 -13.88 -4.35
CA GLU A 113 -8.93 -14.98 -5.31
C GLU A 113 -10.10 -15.05 -6.31
N ALA A 114 -11.30 -14.70 -5.86
CA ALA A 114 -12.50 -14.69 -6.71
C ALA A 114 -12.63 -13.43 -7.60
N ALA A 115 -11.99 -12.32 -7.25
CA ALA A 115 -12.30 -11.00 -7.82
C ALA A 115 -11.12 -10.30 -8.51
N ALA A 116 -9.89 -10.73 -8.28
CA ALA A 116 -8.71 -9.99 -8.73
C ALA A 116 -8.30 -10.26 -10.19
N ALA A 117 -8.97 -11.16 -10.91
CA ALA A 117 -8.61 -11.53 -12.30
C ALA A 117 -8.67 -10.34 -13.29
N ASP A 118 -9.46 -9.32 -12.98
CA ASP A 118 -9.64 -8.13 -13.81
C ASP A 118 -8.52 -7.09 -13.66
N HIS A 119 -7.61 -7.28 -12.70
CA HIS A 119 -6.57 -6.32 -12.37
C HIS A 119 -5.17 -6.87 -12.65
N ASP A 120 -4.24 -5.98 -12.96
CA ASP A 120 -2.82 -6.31 -13.13
C ASP A 120 -2.08 -6.16 -11.79
N PHE A 121 -2.50 -5.18 -10.97
CA PHE A 121 -1.97 -4.91 -9.65
C PHE A 121 -3.07 -4.75 -8.60
N VAL A 122 -2.84 -5.29 -7.41
CA VAL A 122 -3.63 -5.03 -6.20
C VAL A 122 -2.70 -4.43 -5.15
N LEU A 123 -3.02 -3.23 -4.68
CA LEU A 123 -2.26 -2.53 -3.65
C LEU A 123 -3.07 -2.47 -2.37
N ILE A 124 -2.49 -2.96 -1.27
CA ILE A 124 -3.15 -3.01 0.04
C ILE A 124 -2.52 -1.96 0.95
N ASP A 125 -3.30 -0.93 1.32
CA ASP A 125 -2.89 0.08 2.31
C ASP A 125 -3.07 -0.47 3.72
N CYS A 126 -1.96 -0.73 4.42
CA CYS A 126 -1.97 -1.32 5.75
C CYS A 126 -1.97 -0.26 6.84
N PRO A 127 -2.72 -0.45 7.95
CA PRO A 127 -2.62 0.40 9.14
C PRO A 127 -1.22 0.30 9.76
N PRO A 128 -0.84 1.24 10.65
CA PRO A 128 0.48 1.20 11.30
C PRO A 128 0.62 0.07 12.34
N SER A 129 -0.47 -0.56 12.74
CA SER A 129 -0.48 -1.65 13.72
C SER A 129 -0.29 -3.02 13.07
N LEU A 130 0.33 -3.95 13.79
CA LEU A 130 0.35 -5.38 13.44
C LEU A 130 -0.91 -6.06 13.98
N SER A 131 -2.04 -5.74 13.41
CA SER A 131 -3.34 -6.28 13.77
C SER A 131 -3.78 -7.41 12.85
N LEU A 132 -4.96 -8.00 13.11
CA LEU A 132 -5.59 -8.98 12.20
C LEU A 132 -5.83 -8.41 10.80
N LEU A 133 -6.07 -7.10 10.67
CA LEU A 133 -6.22 -6.44 9.36
C LEU A 133 -4.91 -6.51 8.58
N THR A 134 -3.80 -6.08 9.19
CA THR A 134 -2.47 -6.17 8.56
C THR A 134 -2.11 -7.62 8.24
N LEU A 135 -2.45 -8.57 9.12
CA LEU A 135 -2.20 -9.98 8.90
C LEU A 135 -2.99 -10.52 7.69
N ASN A 136 -4.25 -10.11 7.52
CA ASN A 136 -5.04 -10.44 6.33
C ASN A 136 -4.38 -9.91 5.05
N GLY A 137 -3.89 -8.68 5.07
CA GLY A 137 -3.13 -8.11 3.95
C GLY A 137 -1.89 -8.94 3.61
N LEU A 138 -1.03 -9.21 4.60
CA LEU A 138 0.22 -9.96 4.41
C LEU A 138 -0.02 -11.42 3.97
N THR A 139 -1.11 -12.04 4.43
CA THR A 139 -1.43 -13.43 4.10
C THR A 139 -1.86 -13.59 2.64
N CYS A 140 -2.45 -12.57 2.03
CA CYS A 140 -2.86 -12.61 0.63
C CYS A 140 -1.83 -12.00 -0.34
N ALA A 141 -0.84 -11.24 0.14
CA ALA A 141 0.10 -10.54 -0.71
C ALA A 141 1.24 -11.45 -1.22
N HIS A 142 1.73 -11.16 -2.43
CA HIS A 142 2.98 -11.71 -2.94
C HIS A 142 4.19 -10.98 -2.36
N GLY A 143 3.99 -9.73 -1.93
CA GLY A 143 5.09 -8.99 -1.35
C GLY A 143 4.73 -7.71 -0.61
N VAL A 144 5.75 -7.18 0.06
CA VAL A 144 5.66 -5.95 0.86
C VAL A 144 6.57 -4.89 0.28
N ILE A 145 6.00 -3.72 0.01
CA ILE A 145 6.72 -2.49 -0.29
C ILE A 145 6.70 -1.63 0.99
N VAL A 146 7.87 -1.18 1.40
CA VAL A 146 8.05 -0.44 2.66
C VAL A 146 8.45 1.01 2.37
N PRO A 147 7.50 1.95 2.37
CA PRO A 147 7.84 3.36 2.36
C PRO A 147 8.46 3.75 3.71
N MET A 148 9.58 4.47 3.67
CA MET A 148 10.28 4.89 4.86
C MET A 148 10.98 6.23 4.68
N GLN A 149 11.04 7.01 5.74
CA GLN A 149 11.86 8.22 5.80
C GLN A 149 13.28 7.82 6.25
N CYS A 150 14.29 8.46 5.66
CA CYS A 150 15.69 8.26 6.05
C CYS A 150 16.00 9.05 7.32
N GLU A 151 15.54 8.54 8.46
CA GLU A 151 15.73 9.10 9.80
C GLU A 151 16.53 8.14 10.69
N TYR A 152 17.05 8.64 11.82
CA TYR A 152 17.95 7.88 12.69
C TYR A 152 17.38 6.53 13.14
N PHE A 153 16.11 6.47 13.55
CA PHE A 153 15.46 5.23 14.00
C PHE A 153 14.81 4.39 12.87
N ALA A 154 15.07 4.74 11.62
CA ALA A 154 14.44 4.06 10.48
C ALA A 154 14.84 2.59 10.37
N LEU A 155 16.09 2.25 10.68
CA LEU A 155 16.61 0.89 10.63
C LEU A 155 16.04 -0.01 11.74
N GLU A 156 15.81 0.52 12.93
CA GLU A 156 15.23 -0.22 14.05
C GLU A 156 13.80 -0.67 13.73
N GLY A 157 12.93 0.27 13.35
CA GLY A 157 11.54 -0.06 12.97
C GLY A 157 11.44 -0.96 11.72
N LEU A 158 12.43 -0.91 10.83
CA LEU A 158 12.50 -1.80 9.68
C LEU A 158 12.80 -3.24 10.11
N THR A 159 13.64 -3.44 11.11
CA THR A 159 14.00 -4.78 11.61
C THR A 159 12.76 -5.51 12.12
N ASP A 160 11.90 -4.87 12.87
CA ASP A 160 10.67 -5.46 13.40
C ASP A 160 9.70 -5.86 12.28
N LEU A 161 9.54 -4.99 11.28
CA LEU A 161 8.71 -5.30 10.11
C LEU A 161 9.27 -6.48 9.31
N VAL A 162 10.58 -6.50 9.05
CA VAL A 162 11.24 -7.61 8.33
C VAL A 162 11.08 -8.93 9.10
N ASN A 163 11.20 -8.93 10.42
CA ASN A 163 10.95 -10.10 11.25
C ASN A 163 9.50 -10.58 11.15
N THR A 164 8.54 -9.65 11.15
CA THR A 164 7.12 -9.97 10.93
C THR A 164 6.90 -10.61 9.56
N VAL A 165 7.44 -10.03 8.50
CA VAL A 165 7.35 -10.59 7.14
C VAL A 165 7.93 -12.00 7.10
N LYS A 166 9.08 -12.25 7.74
CA LYS A 166 9.67 -13.59 7.84
C LYS A 166 8.77 -14.57 8.59
N GLN A 167 8.13 -14.15 9.69
CA GLN A 167 7.20 -15.01 10.44
C GLN A 167 5.96 -15.36 9.62
N VAL A 168 5.38 -14.39 8.91
CA VAL A 168 4.24 -14.62 8.01
C VAL A 168 4.65 -15.53 6.86
N HIS A 169 5.81 -15.30 6.24
CA HIS A 169 6.35 -16.17 5.19
C HIS A 169 6.49 -17.62 5.67
N ALA A 170 7.06 -17.82 6.86
CA ALA A 170 7.33 -19.17 7.39
C ALA A 170 6.03 -19.92 7.75
N ASN A 171 5.01 -19.26 8.29
CA ASN A 171 3.88 -19.90 8.93
C ASN A 171 2.55 -19.78 8.17
N LEU A 172 2.35 -18.71 7.39
CA LEU A 172 1.03 -18.36 6.82
C LEU A 172 1.04 -18.23 5.30
N ASN A 173 2.07 -17.59 4.72
CA ASN A 173 2.12 -17.28 3.30
C ASN A 173 3.56 -17.39 2.76
N ARG A 174 3.90 -18.52 2.18
CA ARG A 174 5.25 -18.81 1.65
C ARG A 174 5.62 -18.01 0.40
N GLU A 175 4.68 -17.33 -0.20
CA GLU A 175 4.92 -16.46 -1.38
C GLU A 175 5.32 -15.05 -0.97
N LEU A 176 5.04 -14.66 0.29
CA LEU A 176 5.31 -13.31 0.79
C LEU A 176 6.80 -12.98 0.80
N GLN A 177 7.19 -11.93 0.12
CA GLN A 177 8.57 -11.45 0.06
C GLN A 177 8.66 -9.96 0.38
N LEU A 178 9.83 -9.51 0.83
CA LEU A 178 10.15 -8.09 0.83
C LEU A 178 10.48 -7.68 -0.61
N ILE A 179 9.60 -6.89 -1.23
CA ILE A 179 9.79 -6.40 -2.61
C ILE A 179 10.82 -5.28 -2.62
N GLY A 180 10.67 -4.32 -1.72
CA GLY A 180 11.67 -3.28 -1.61
C GLY A 180 11.32 -2.16 -0.63
N LEU A 181 12.34 -1.35 -0.38
CA LEU A 181 12.31 -0.18 0.49
C LEU A 181 12.25 1.07 -0.38
N LEU A 182 11.20 1.87 -0.20
CA LEU A 182 11.01 3.14 -0.91
C LEU A 182 11.36 4.30 0.02
N ARG A 183 12.40 5.05 -0.34
CA ARG A 183 12.77 6.27 0.40
C ARG A 183 11.81 7.39 0.05
N VAL A 184 11.05 7.86 1.04
CA VAL A 184 10.04 8.92 0.86
C VAL A 184 10.39 10.17 1.67
N MET A 185 9.83 11.31 1.27
CA MET A 185 10.13 12.63 1.86
C MET A 185 11.64 12.91 1.94
N PHE A 186 12.37 12.43 0.94
CA PHE A 186 13.82 12.50 0.91
C PHE A 186 14.31 13.86 0.42
N ASP A 187 15.28 14.42 1.14
CA ASP A 187 15.99 15.62 0.74
C ASP A 187 17.50 15.32 0.68
N PRO A 188 18.10 15.27 -0.53
CA PRO A 188 19.51 14.94 -0.69
C PRO A 188 20.48 15.97 -0.09
N ARG A 189 19.98 17.13 0.33
CA ARG A 189 20.80 18.16 1.01
C ARG A 189 21.01 17.86 2.48
N ILE A 190 20.22 16.93 3.06
CA ILE A 190 20.32 16.56 4.48
C ILE A 190 21.30 15.40 4.61
N THR A 191 22.47 15.66 5.20
CA THR A 191 23.55 14.67 5.37
C THR A 191 23.08 13.40 6.08
N LEU A 192 22.28 13.51 7.14
CA LEU A 192 21.75 12.35 7.85
C LEU A 192 20.91 11.45 6.93
N GLN A 193 20.06 12.05 6.08
CA GLN A 193 19.24 11.28 5.16
C GLN A 193 20.07 10.54 4.12
N GLN A 194 21.14 11.15 3.64
CA GLN A 194 22.08 10.47 2.74
C GLN A 194 22.78 9.31 3.45
N GLN A 195 23.31 9.52 4.65
CA GLN A 195 23.99 8.46 5.41
C GLN A 195 23.06 7.28 5.67
N VAL A 196 21.80 7.50 6.08
CA VAL A 196 20.82 6.44 6.27
C VAL A 196 20.49 5.74 4.95
N SER A 197 20.31 6.50 3.86
CA SER A 197 20.10 5.95 2.51
C SER A 197 21.23 5.04 2.07
N ASP A 198 22.47 5.42 2.31
CA ASP A 198 23.66 4.62 1.95
C ASP A 198 23.75 3.35 2.80
N GLN A 199 23.42 3.43 4.09
CA GLN A 199 23.32 2.26 4.98
C GLN A 199 22.22 1.29 4.52
N LEU A 200 21.06 1.79 4.09
CA LEU A 200 19.99 0.96 3.52
C LEU A 200 20.47 0.23 2.27
N LYS A 201 21.12 0.93 1.34
CA LYS A 201 21.67 0.32 0.13
C LYS A 201 22.75 -0.72 0.45
N ALA A 202 23.62 -0.45 1.42
CA ALA A 202 24.67 -1.37 1.84
C ALA A 202 24.11 -2.67 2.44
N HIS A 203 22.98 -2.60 3.20
CA HIS A 203 22.38 -3.76 3.86
C HIS A 203 21.37 -4.52 3.01
N PHE A 204 20.58 -3.82 2.22
CA PHE A 204 19.46 -4.40 1.48
C PHE A 204 19.68 -4.49 -0.03
N GLY A 205 20.77 -3.88 -0.54
CA GLY A 205 21.16 -3.98 -1.95
C GLY A 205 20.00 -3.68 -2.90
N ASP A 206 19.72 -4.63 -3.77
CA ASP A 206 18.68 -4.53 -4.80
C ASP A 206 17.25 -4.40 -4.25
N LYS A 207 17.05 -4.68 -2.95
CA LYS A 207 15.77 -4.44 -2.28
C LYS A 207 15.52 -2.96 -1.96
N VAL A 208 16.46 -2.05 -2.22
CA VAL A 208 16.21 -0.62 -2.16
C VAL A 208 15.85 -0.14 -3.56
N PHE A 209 14.66 0.46 -3.70
CA PHE A 209 14.28 1.05 -4.99
C PHE A 209 15.23 2.17 -5.39
N ASP A 210 15.55 2.27 -6.69
CA ASP A 210 16.37 3.37 -7.20
C ASP A 210 15.64 4.70 -7.10
N THR A 211 14.33 4.66 -7.39
CA THR A 211 13.46 5.82 -7.26
C THR A 211 13.39 6.32 -5.82
N VAL A 212 13.39 7.62 -5.67
CA VAL A 212 13.27 8.35 -4.41
C VAL A 212 12.11 9.32 -4.52
N ILE A 213 11.23 9.35 -3.53
CA ILE A 213 10.12 10.31 -3.48
C ILE A 213 10.57 11.54 -2.67
N PRO A 214 10.70 12.71 -3.30
CA PRO A 214 11.11 13.92 -2.60
C PRO A 214 10.01 14.43 -1.67
N ARG A 215 10.39 15.22 -0.67
CA ARG A 215 9.41 16.01 0.09
C ARG A 215 8.73 16.98 -0.87
N ASN A 216 7.40 16.94 -0.93
CA ASN A 216 6.63 17.71 -1.90
C ASN A 216 5.30 18.19 -1.30
N VAL A 217 5.05 19.50 -1.33
CA VAL A 217 3.84 20.12 -0.77
C VAL A 217 2.59 19.66 -1.52
N ARG A 218 2.67 19.49 -2.85
CA ARG A 218 1.54 19.07 -3.67
C ARG A 218 1.04 17.67 -3.30
N LEU A 219 1.94 16.75 -2.94
CA LEU A 219 1.54 15.43 -2.42
C LEU A 219 0.82 15.53 -1.07
N ALA A 220 1.15 16.51 -0.24
CA ALA A 220 0.49 16.73 1.05
C ALA A 220 -0.87 17.43 0.91
N GLU A 221 -1.03 18.30 -0.09
CA GLU A 221 -2.28 19.02 -0.35
C GLU A 221 -3.34 18.15 -1.06
N ALA A 222 -2.91 17.28 -1.97
CA ALA A 222 -3.78 16.49 -2.84
C ALA A 222 -4.90 15.73 -2.10
N PRO A 223 -4.68 15.09 -0.92
CA PRO A 223 -5.74 14.41 -0.18
C PRO A 223 -6.90 15.32 0.23
N SER A 224 -6.66 16.62 0.49
CA SER A 224 -7.72 17.57 0.82
C SER A 224 -8.68 17.84 -0.34
N TYR A 225 -8.26 17.52 -1.56
CA TYR A 225 -9.07 17.58 -2.79
C TYR A 225 -9.63 16.21 -3.19
N GLY A 226 -9.37 15.16 -2.40
CA GLY A 226 -9.78 13.81 -2.74
C GLY A 226 -9.10 13.29 -4.00
N LEU A 227 -7.83 13.62 -4.23
CA LEU A 227 -7.09 13.24 -5.43
C LEU A 227 -5.70 12.69 -5.07
N PRO A 228 -5.20 11.69 -5.83
CA PRO A 228 -3.78 11.38 -5.81
C PRO A 228 -2.94 12.57 -6.30
N GLY A 229 -1.77 12.79 -5.74
CA GLY A 229 -0.87 13.87 -6.18
C GLY A 229 -0.47 13.76 -7.65
N VAL A 230 -0.38 12.54 -8.19
CA VAL A 230 -0.13 12.27 -9.63
C VAL A 230 -1.22 12.87 -10.52
N VAL A 231 -2.46 12.94 -10.01
CA VAL A 231 -3.61 13.54 -10.72
C VAL A 231 -3.74 15.03 -10.39
N PHE A 232 -3.54 15.39 -9.12
CA PHE A 232 -3.71 16.76 -8.63
C PHE A 232 -2.74 17.76 -9.27
N ASP A 233 -1.45 17.39 -9.31
CA ASP A 233 -0.41 18.19 -9.99
C ASP A 233 0.60 17.27 -10.68
N PRO A 234 0.27 16.83 -11.92
CA PRO A 234 1.13 15.90 -12.68
C PRO A 234 2.53 16.45 -12.97
N SER A 235 2.71 17.77 -12.91
CA SER A 235 3.97 18.45 -13.20
C SER A 235 4.90 18.50 -11.98
N SER A 236 4.38 18.28 -10.79
CA SER A 236 5.16 18.33 -9.56
C SER A 236 6.23 17.23 -9.53
N LYS A 237 7.38 17.53 -8.89
CA LYS A 237 8.46 16.56 -8.73
C LYS A 237 8.02 15.29 -8.00
N GLY A 238 7.08 15.42 -7.05
CA GLY A 238 6.53 14.29 -6.33
C GLY A 238 5.69 13.38 -7.21
N ALA A 239 4.82 13.96 -8.06
CA ALA A 239 4.02 13.21 -9.01
C ALA A 239 4.88 12.47 -10.04
N GLN A 240 5.87 13.16 -10.62
CA GLN A 240 6.81 12.55 -11.57
C GLN A 240 7.61 11.40 -10.94
N ALA A 241 8.03 11.55 -9.68
CA ALA A 241 8.73 10.50 -8.95
C ALA A 241 7.84 9.27 -8.73
N PHE A 242 6.54 9.42 -8.45
CA PHE A 242 5.63 8.28 -8.33
C PHE A 242 5.36 7.59 -9.66
N VAL A 243 5.31 8.32 -10.77
CA VAL A 243 5.22 7.69 -12.11
C VAL A 243 6.50 6.89 -12.41
N ALA A 244 7.67 7.46 -12.15
CA ALA A 244 8.94 6.74 -12.29
C ALA A 244 9.02 5.50 -11.38
N PHE A 245 8.48 5.59 -10.16
CA PHE A 245 8.39 4.46 -9.25
C PHE A 245 7.46 3.36 -9.80
N ALA A 246 6.33 3.72 -10.39
CA ALA A 246 5.43 2.76 -11.03
C ALA A 246 6.12 2.05 -12.20
N GLU A 247 6.87 2.77 -13.03
CA GLU A 247 7.67 2.20 -14.13
C GLU A 247 8.76 1.24 -13.60
N GLU A 248 9.48 1.64 -12.54
CA GLU A 248 10.49 0.79 -11.89
C GLU A 248 9.86 -0.49 -11.35
N LEU A 249 8.71 -0.39 -10.66
CA LEU A 249 8.01 -1.56 -10.12
C LEU A 249 7.59 -2.53 -11.23
N VAL A 250 6.98 -2.03 -12.31
CA VAL A 250 6.59 -2.87 -13.46
C VAL A 250 7.81 -3.54 -14.08
N LYS A 251 8.93 -2.84 -14.20
CA LYS A 251 10.18 -3.41 -14.72
C LYS A 251 10.70 -4.54 -13.82
N ARG A 252 10.70 -4.35 -12.49
CA ARG A 252 11.12 -5.38 -11.53
C ARG A 252 10.21 -6.62 -11.59
N VAL A 253 8.91 -6.41 -11.64
CA VAL A 253 7.91 -7.49 -11.77
C VAL A 253 8.16 -8.31 -13.05
N ARG A 254 8.39 -7.65 -14.18
CA ARG A 254 8.71 -8.33 -15.46
C ARG A 254 10.03 -9.07 -15.46
N ALA A 255 10.97 -8.65 -14.64
CA ALA A 255 12.26 -9.33 -14.47
C ALA A 255 12.20 -10.53 -13.49
N GLY A 256 11.04 -10.78 -12.85
CA GLY A 256 10.82 -11.88 -11.91
C GLY A 256 11.10 -11.51 -10.45
N LEU A 257 11.18 -10.18 -10.18
CA LEU A 257 11.50 -9.55 -8.88
C LEU A 257 12.84 -9.96 -8.29
#